data_d5add5e4a731c90c6ecfeb6fcea4813b
#
_entry.id   d5add5e4a731c90c6ecfeb6fcea4813b
#
_cell.length_a   1.000
_cell.length_b   1.000
_cell.length_c   1.000
_cell.angle_alpha   90.00
_cell.angle_beta   90.00
_cell.angle_gamma   90.00
#
_symmetry.space_group_name_H-M   'P 1'
#
loop_
_entity.id
_entity.type
_entity.pdbx_description
1 polymer ?
#
loop_
_entity_poly.entity_id
_entity_poly.type
_entity_poly.pdbx_seq_one_letter_code
_entity_poly.pdbx_strand_id
1 'polypeptide(L)'
;MTRHFLLAAALLCSACLPAFAHEAGIHAEPSDAVPAAMDIIETSVGIAGDMAVFSTRVRGSAGAETPAATGNFAGAGVYAYVWPTGLNSSDVGFEADQGIVALAVTFHPDFDDAANGGANRDVWHPHWVVLAEDAACNGGLKVVDIAEGTAPKVPATWPKVPLLIDSPDYATDLSGDTVKVTLPIALVGGLVNAAYDGVTAGLRINADLHAPLLCVDDVFKIASGDHSLPGKVSTAQ
;
A
#
# COMPACT_ATOMS: atom_id res chain seq x y z
N MET A 1 -67.57 -22.68 32.83
CA MET A 1 -66.35 -21.90 33.09
C MET A 1 -65.29 -22.39 32.12
N THR A 2 -65.17 -21.75 30.98
CA THR A 2 -64.25 -22.18 29.91
C THR A 2 -63.13 -21.14 29.83
N ARG A 3 -61.89 -21.55 30.19
CA ARG A 3 -60.69 -20.70 30.15
C ARG A 3 -60.06 -20.82 28.76
N HIS A 4 -60.00 -19.71 28.04
CA HIS A 4 -59.26 -19.59 26.80
C HIS A 4 -57.79 -19.24 27.09
N PHE A 5 -56.87 -20.08 26.68
CA PHE A 5 -55.42 -19.78 26.66
C PHE A 5 -55.09 -19.15 25.31
N LEU A 6 -54.65 -17.88 25.34
CA LEU A 6 -54.05 -17.20 24.20
C LEU A 6 -52.56 -17.57 24.15
N LEU A 7 -52.15 -18.28 23.09
CA LEU A 7 -50.72 -18.46 22.75
C LEU A 7 -50.24 -17.21 22.00
N ALA A 8 -49.32 -16.49 22.60
CA ALA A 8 -48.57 -15.43 21.92
C ALA A 8 -47.39 -16.06 21.20
N ALA A 9 -47.40 -16.02 19.86
CA ALA A 9 -46.24 -16.42 19.02
C ALA A 9 -45.29 -15.23 18.93
N ALA A 10 -44.11 -15.36 19.54
CA ALA A 10 -43.00 -14.41 19.38
C ALA A 10 -42.27 -14.68 18.03
N LEU A 11 -42.40 -13.77 17.07
CA LEU A 11 -41.58 -13.75 15.87
C LEU A 11 -40.16 -13.31 16.24
N LEU A 12 -39.20 -14.25 16.26
CA LEU A 12 -37.79 -13.91 16.28
C LEU A 12 -37.36 -13.45 14.86
N CYS A 13 -37.21 -12.14 14.72
CA CYS A 13 -36.58 -11.54 13.54
C CYS A 13 -35.06 -11.78 13.63
N SER A 14 -34.58 -12.82 12.98
CA SER A 14 -33.14 -13.02 12.80
C SER A 14 -32.60 -11.93 11.87
N ALA A 15 -31.90 -10.95 12.43
CA ALA A 15 -31.13 -10.00 11.65
C ALA A 15 -29.99 -10.79 10.96
N CYS A 16 -30.14 -11.06 9.67
CA CYS A 16 -29.02 -11.47 8.81
C CYS A 16 -28.07 -10.30 8.71
N LEU A 17 -26.98 -10.36 9.49
CA LEU A 17 -25.79 -9.56 9.20
C LEU A 17 -25.24 -10.04 7.85
N PRO A 18 -24.91 -9.13 6.90
CA PRO A 18 -24.25 -9.54 5.68
C PRO A 18 -22.94 -10.19 6.07
N ALA A 19 -22.79 -11.47 5.79
CA ALA A 19 -21.49 -12.12 5.81
C ALA A 19 -20.68 -11.46 4.66
N PHE A 20 -19.71 -10.64 5.00
CA PHE A 20 -18.68 -10.27 4.05
C PHE A 20 -18.00 -11.56 3.64
N ALA A 21 -18.23 -12.01 2.42
CA ALA A 21 -17.42 -13.07 1.83
C ALA A 21 -16.00 -12.54 1.79
N HIS A 22 -15.13 -13.06 2.65
CA HIS A 22 -13.70 -12.89 2.54
C HIS A 22 -13.31 -13.55 1.22
N GLU A 23 -13.21 -12.78 0.15
CA GLU A 23 -12.47 -13.24 -1.02
C GLU A 23 -11.02 -13.38 -0.57
N ALA A 24 -10.49 -14.56 -0.85
CA ALA A 24 -9.24 -15.01 -0.28
C ALA A 24 -8.10 -14.04 -0.61
N GLY A 25 -7.64 -13.30 0.38
CA GLY A 25 -6.37 -12.58 0.32
C GLY A 25 -5.20 -13.54 0.12
N ILE A 26 -4.04 -13.01 -0.16
CA ILE A 26 -2.79 -13.79 -0.17
C ILE A 26 -2.40 -14.02 1.28
N HIS A 27 -2.27 -15.28 1.68
CA HIS A 27 -1.80 -15.67 3.01
C HIS A 27 -0.31 -16.01 2.95
N ALA A 28 0.43 -15.58 3.96
CA ALA A 28 1.84 -15.89 4.13
C ALA A 28 2.10 -16.51 5.50
N GLU A 29 3.01 -17.48 5.56
CA GLU A 29 3.42 -18.08 6.82
C GLU A 29 4.24 -17.08 7.66
N PRO A 30 3.99 -16.98 8.97
CA PRO A 30 4.80 -16.16 9.88
C PRO A 30 6.28 -16.56 9.86
N SER A 31 7.17 -15.58 10.08
CA SER A 31 8.62 -15.79 10.12
C SER A 31 9.26 -15.08 11.31
N ASP A 32 9.98 -15.81 12.14
CA ASP A 32 10.75 -15.20 13.24
C ASP A 32 12.01 -14.45 12.76
N ALA A 33 12.39 -14.62 11.50
CA ALA A 33 13.50 -13.88 10.87
C ALA A 33 13.10 -12.45 10.44
N VAL A 34 11.80 -12.13 10.43
CA VAL A 34 11.27 -10.83 10.02
C VAL A 34 10.76 -10.08 11.26
N PRO A 35 11.04 -8.78 11.42
CA PRO A 35 10.43 -7.96 12.46
C PRO A 35 8.91 -8.11 12.45
N ALA A 36 8.30 -8.33 13.60
CA ALA A 36 6.88 -8.72 13.67
C ALA A 36 5.94 -7.70 13.00
N ALA A 37 6.27 -6.40 13.06
CA ALA A 37 5.51 -5.35 12.40
C ALA A 37 5.66 -5.32 10.87
N MET A 38 6.66 -6.02 10.31
CA MET A 38 6.92 -6.13 8.87
C MET A 38 6.63 -7.55 8.34
N ASP A 39 6.28 -8.50 9.21
CA ASP A 39 6.00 -9.90 8.84
C ASP A 39 4.55 -10.06 8.40
N ILE A 40 4.30 -9.94 7.11
CA ILE A 40 2.97 -10.09 6.50
C ILE A 40 2.45 -11.49 6.74
N ILE A 41 1.22 -11.60 7.24
CA ILE A 41 0.47 -12.84 7.36
C ILE A 41 -0.74 -12.91 6.43
N GLU A 42 -1.20 -11.75 5.96
CA GLU A 42 -2.27 -11.66 4.97
C GLU A 42 -2.24 -10.32 4.24
N THR A 43 -2.51 -10.32 2.95
CA THR A 43 -2.74 -9.08 2.18
C THR A 43 -3.92 -9.26 1.24
N SER A 44 -4.71 -8.22 1.05
CA SER A 44 -5.91 -8.24 0.23
C SER A 44 -6.17 -6.89 -0.42
N VAL A 45 -6.82 -6.92 -1.59
CA VAL A 45 -7.36 -5.73 -2.26
C VAL A 45 -8.77 -6.05 -2.73
N GLY A 46 -9.75 -5.29 -2.23
CA GLY A 46 -11.16 -5.48 -2.54
C GLY A 46 -11.85 -4.17 -2.90
N ILE A 47 -13.00 -4.27 -3.56
CA ILE A 47 -13.87 -3.13 -3.91
C ILE A 47 -15.19 -3.29 -3.18
N ALA A 48 -15.58 -2.26 -2.44
CA ALA A 48 -16.86 -2.16 -1.73
C ALA A 48 -17.58 -0.88 -2.17
N GLY A 49 -18.63 -1.02 -2.96
CA GLY A 49 -19.33 0.12 -3.56
C GLY A 49 -18.41 0.88 -4.54
N ASP A 50 -18.18 2.15 -4.27
CA ASP A 50 -17.31 3.03 -5.05
C ASP A 50 -15.88 3.19 -4.47
N MET A 51 -15.56 2.40 -3.44
CA MET A 51 -14.28 2.46 -2.75
C MET A 51 -13.47 1.18 -2.97
N ALA A 52 -12.17 1.34 -3.18
CA ALA A 52 -11.20 0.27 -3.09
C ALA A 52 -10.57 0.28 -1.69
N VAL A 53 -10.32 -0.92 -1.16
CA VAL A 53 -9.67 -1.14 0.13
C VAL A 53 -8.46 -2.03 -0.06
N PHE A 54 -7.28 -1.49 0.19
CA PHE A 54 -6.02 -2.21 0.27
C PHE A 54 -5.75 -2.50 1.74
N SER A 55 -5.47 -3.74 2.08
CA SER A 55 -5.28 -4.16 3.47
C SER A 55 -4.14 -5.15 3.59
N THR A 56 -3.28 -4.94 4.58
CA THR A 56 -2.21 -5.88 4.95
C THR A 56 -2.25 -6.09 6.45
N ARG A 57 -2.31 -7.35 6.86
CA ARG A 57 -2.20 -7.77 8.25
C ARG A 57 -0.82 -8.36 8.51
N VAL A 58 -0.18 -7.92 9.59
CA VAL A 58 1.14 -8.35 10.01
C VAL A 58 1.07 -9.14 11.32
N ARG A 59 2.13 -9.86 11.66
CA ARG A 59 2.22 -10.65 12.89
C ARG A 59 2.25 -9.81 14.16
N GLY A 60 2.77 -8.59 14.08
CA GLY A 60 2.90 -7.64 15.20
C GLY A 60 1.96 -6.45 15.11
N SER A 61 2.32 -5.36 15.75
CA SER A 61 1.60 -4.09 15.62
C SER A 61 2.02 -3.36 14.34
N ALA A 62 1.05 -3.05 13.48
CA ALA A 62 1.28 -2.31 12.26
C ALA A 62 1.86 -0.92 12.56
N GLY A 63 2.90 -0.52 11.82
CA GLY A 63 3.57 0.77 11.98
C GLY A 63 4.52 0.88 13.19
N ALA A 64 4.68 -0.18 14.00
CA ALA A 64 5.55 -0.14 15.16
C ALA A 64 7.05 -0.17 14.81
N GLU A 65 7.40 -0.68 13.63
CA GLU A 65 8.77 -0.67 13.14
C GLU A 65 8.97 0.53 12.22
N THR A 66 9.96 1.38 12.52
CA THR A 66 10.26 2.60 11.77
C THR A 66 11.77 2.76 11.58
N PRO A 67 12.24 3.40 10.49
CA PRO A 67 13.66 3.67 10.33
C PRO A 67 14.14 4.71 11.35
N ALA A 68 15.39 4.56 11.80
CA ALA A 68 16.00 5.56 12.67
C ALA A 68 16.23 6.87 11.89
N ALA A 69 15.93 8.00 12.53
CA ALA A 69 16.26 9.31 11.97
C ALA A 69 17.77 9.49 11.86
N THR A 70 18.24 9.94 10.72
CA THR A 70 19.65 10.27 10.46
C THR A 70 19.93 11.77 10.66
N GLY A 71 18.89 12.59 10.61
CA GLY A 71 18.98 14.06 10.61
C GLY A 71 19.43 14.62 9.24
N ASN A 72 19.52 13.79 8.20
CA ASN A 72 19.97 14.18 6.87
C ASN A 72 19.06 13.55 5.80
N PHE A 73 18.85 14.27 4.71
CA PHE A 73 18.15 13.73 3.55
C PHE A 73 18.93 12.58 2.88
N ALA A 74 20.24 12.79 2.63
CA ALA A 74 21.11 11.76 2.09
C ALA A 74 21.32 10.63 3.12
N GLY A 75 20.99 9.41 2.72
CA GLY A 75 21.04 8.23 3.58
C GLY A 75 19.79 8.01 4.43
N ALA A 76 18.78 8.89 4.32
CA ALA A 76 17.51 8.72 5.02
C ALA A 76 16.84 7.39 4.67
N GLY A 77 16.36 6.70 5.70
CA GLY A 77 15.59 5.47 5.57
C GLY A 77 14.11 5.75 5.38
N VAL A 78 13.45 4.87 4.63
CA VAL A 78 11.99 4.84 4.45
C VAL A 78 11.53 3.41 4.68
N TYR A 79 10.55 3.18 5.56
CA TYR A 79 9.90 1.88 5.67
C TYR A 79 8.53 1.93 5.00
N ALA A 80 8.12 0.81 4.40
CA ALA A 80 6.94 0.75 3.56
C ALA A 80 6.16 -0.57 3.70
N TYR A 81 4.82 -0.43 3.70
CA TYR A 81 3.87 -1.47 3.35
C TYR A 81 3.43 -1.23 1.92
N VAL A 82 3.60 -2.19 1.03
CA VAL A 82 3.51 -1.99 -0.41
C VAL A 82 2.59 -3.03 -1.03
N TRP A 83 1.72 -2.59 -1.94
CA TRP A 83 0.92 -3.43 -2.83
C TRP A 83 1.39 -3.21 -4.27
N PRO A 84 2.38 -4.00 -4.77
CA PRO A 84 2.69 -4.05 -6.20
C PRO A 84 1.47 -4.53 -6.97
N THR A 85 1.22 -3.93 -8.13
CA THR A 85 0.03 -4.21 -8.94
C THR A 85 0.36 -4.47 -10.40
N GLY A 86 -0.58 -5.08 -11.12
CA GLY A 86 -0.54 -5.21 -12.58
C GLY A 86 -1.14 -4.00 -13.31
N LEU A 87 -1.26 -2.84 -12.67
CA LEU A 87 -1.75 -1.61 -13.29
C LEU A 87 -0.70 -1.00 -14.23
N ASN A 88 -1.17 -0.24 -15.22
CA ASN A 88 -0.30 0.65 -15.99
C ASN A 88 -0.08 1.96 -15.21
N SER A 89 1.07 2.58 -15.34
CA SER A 89 1.36 3.85 -14.68
C SER A 89 0.38 4.97 -15.04
N SER A 90 -0.22 4.91 -16.23
CA SER A 90 -1.29 5.82 -16.65
C SER A 90 -2.59 5.65 -15.86
N ASP A 91 -2.84 4.48 -15.27
CA ASP A 91 -4.04 4.19 -14.49
C ASP A 91 -4.08 4.99 -13.18
N VAL A 92 -2.91 5.43 -12.70
CA VAL A 92 -2.74 6.25 -11.50
C VAL A 92 -2.21 7.66 -11.79
N GLY A 93 -2.27 8.08 -13.08
CA GLY A 93 -2.05 9.46 -13.50
C GLY A 93 -0.66 9.82 -14.00
N PHE A 94 0.30 8.90 -14.00
CA PHE A 94 1.62 9.11 -14.60
C PHE A 94 1.60 8.98 -16.14
N GLU A 95 2.75 9.16 -16.79
CA GLU A 95 2.94 8.75 -18.17
C GLU A 95 2.76 7.22 -18.28
N ALA A 96 2.30 6.73 -19.45
CA ALA A 96 2.09 5.29 -19.64
C ALA A 96 3.41 4.51 -19.67
N ASP A 97 3.35 3.23 -19.28
CA ASP A 97 4.41 2.22 -19.45
C ASP A 97 5.74 2.59 -18.75
N GLN A 98 5.67 3.27 -17.60
CA GLN A 98 6.87 3.73 -16.88
C GLN A 98 7.48 2.66 -15.96
N GLY A 99 6.82 1.55 -15.68
CA GLY A 99 7.32 0.48 -14.81
C GLY A 99 6.24 -0.19 -13.98
N ILE A 100 6.63 -0.79 -12.86
CA ILE A 100 5.76 -1.49 -11.91
C ILE A 100 5.04 -0.47 -11.04
N VAL A 101 3.72 -0.45 -11.07
CA VAL A 101 2.90 0.44 -10.24
C VAL A 101 2.63 -0.21 -8.89
N ALA A 102 2.88 0.52 -7.81
CA ALA A 102 2.56 0.06 -6.47
C ALA A 102 1.89 1.16 -5.64
N LEU A 103 0.89 0.79 -4.84
CA LEU A 103 0.44 1.60 -3.71
C LEU A 103 1.37 1.29 -2.54
N ALA A 104 1.87 2.32 -1.86
CA ALA A 104 2.73 2.18 -0.70
C ALA A 104 2.21 3.04 0.46
N VAL A 105 2.31 2.55 1.69
CA VAL A 105 2.18 3.37 2.90
C VAL A 105 3.56 3.47 3.51
N THR A 106 4.11 4.67 3.56
CA THR A 106 5.50 4.91 3.95
C THR A 106 5.62 5.68 5.24
N PHE A 107 6.74 5.50 5.91
CA PHE A 107 7.19 6.31 7.04
C PHE A 107 8.65 6.72 6.83
N HIS A 108 8.95 8.01 6.97
CA HIS A 108 10.29 8.57 6.87
C HIS A 108 10.45 9.77 7.80
N PRO A 109 11.40 9.74 8.77
CA PRO A 109 11.51 10.77 9.79
C PRO A 109 12.34 12.00 9.35
N ASP A 110 13.09 11.89 8.25
CA ASP A 110 14.11 12.88 7.90
C ASP A 110 13.67 13.94 6.89
N PHE A 111 12.53 13.75 6.20
CA PHE A 111 12.06 14.67 5.16
C PHE A 111 10.53 14.66 5.02
N ASP A 112 9.99 15.68 4.36
CA ASP A 112 8.60 15.81 3.98
C ASP A 112 8.47 15.64 2.46
N ASP A 113 7.44 14.92 2.00
CA ASP A 113 7.10 14.73 0.59
C ASP A 113 5.59 14.85 0.32
N ALA A 114 4.87 15.51 1.21
CA ALA A 114 3.47 15.80 1.01
C ALA A 114 3.25 16.70 -0.21
N ALA A 115 2.15 16.50 -0.92
CA ALA A 115 1.73 17.39 -1.98
C ALA A 115 1.59 18.84 -1.46
N ASN A 116 1.88 19.81 -2.32
CA ASN A 116 1.76 21.23 -2.00
C ASN A 116 2.66 21.74 -0.84
N GLY A 117 3.74 21.03 -0.52
CA GLY A 117 4.68 21.42 0.53
C GLY A 117 4.14 21.26 1.94
N GLY A 118 3.22 20.33 2.15
CA GLY A 118 2.75 19.93 3.48
C GLY A 118 3.83 19.23 4.30
N ALA A 119 3.56 19.02 5.60
CA ALA A 119 4.42 18.28 6.51
C ALA A 119 3.82 16.89 6.77
N ASN A 120 4.58 15.84 6.49
CA ASN A 120 4.15 14.45 6.67
C ASN A 120 5.27 13.54 7.20
N ARG A 121 6.43 14.09 7.56
CA ARG A 121 7.46 13.30 8.26
C ARG A 121 6.90 12.79 9.59
N ASP A 122 7.36 11.66 10.06
CA ASP A 122 6.91 11.01 11.29
C ASP A 122 5.44 10.57 11.28
N VAL A 123 4.82 10.47 10.09
CA VAL A 123 3.45 9.99 9.90
C VAL A 123 3.44 8.94 8.79
N TRP A 124 2.77 7.80 9.01
CA TRP A 124 2.49 6.84 7.96
C TRP A 124 1.49 7.43 6.97
N HIS A 125 1.84 7.47 5.68
CA HIS A 125 1.02 8.10 4.64
C HIS A 125 1.17 7.39 3.29
N PRO A 126 0.15 7.49 2.41
CA PRO A 126 0.08 6.72 1.18
C PRO A 126 0.76 7.42 0.00
N HIS A 127 1.31 6.60 -0.90
CA HIS A 127 1.87 7.01 -2.19
C HIS A 127 1.48 6.04 -3.29
N TRP A 128 1.24 6.54 -4.51
CA TRP A 128 1.47 5.76 -5.70
C TRP A 128 2.91 5.93 -6.13
N VAL A 129 3.60 4.83 -6.40
CA VAL A 129 4.98 4.83 -6.87
C VAL A 129 5.11 4.00 -8.13
N VAL A 130 6.05 4.38 -9.00
CA VAL A 130 6.47 3.56 -10.13
C VAL A 130 7.86 3.04 -9.86
N LEU A 131 8.03 1.71 -9.92
CA LEU A 131 9.29 1.02 -9.67
C LEU A 131 9.87 0.49 -10.97
N ALA A 132 11.21 0.43 -11.03
CA ALA A 132 11.94 -0.22 -12.11
C ALA A 132 13.10 -1.03 -11.54
N GLU A 133 13.55 -2.04 -12.29
CA GLU A 133 14.75 -2.79 -11.95
C GLU A 133 15.98 -1.88 -12.00
N ASP A 134 16.84 -2.00 -10.98
CA ASP A 134 18.12 -1.34 -10.95
C ASP A 134 19.14 -2.15 -10.11
N ALA A 135 20.14 -2.68 -10.76
CA ALA A 135 21.17 -3.51 -10.13
C ALA A 135 22.08 -2.73 -9.15
N ALA A 136 22.02 -1.39 -9.13
CA ALA A 136 22.73 -0.58 -8.16
C ALA A 136 22.02 -0.53 -6.80
N CYS A 137 20.74 -0.93 -6.73
CA CYS A 137 19.98 -1.05 -5.51
C CYS A 137 20.08 -2.46 -4.91
N ASN A 138 20.32 -2.60 -3.60
CA ASN A 138 20.46 -3.89 -2.94
C ASN A 138 19.23 -4.79 -3.11
N GLY A 139 18.02 -4.22 -3.06
CA GLY A 139 16.77 -4.93 -3.32
C GLY A 139 16.43 -5.08 -4.81
N GLY A 140 17.32 -4.68 -5.72
CA GLY A 140 17.15 -4.85 -7.17
C GLY A 140 16.16 -3.89 -7.83
N LEU A 141 15.54 -2.98 -7.08
CA LEU A 141 14.53 -2.04 -7.56
C LEU A 141 14.83 -0.62 -7.08
N LYS A 142 14.44 0.36 -7.90
CA LYS A 142 14.37 1.77 -7.52
C LYS A 142 12.97 2.34 -7.74
N VAL A 143 12.63 3.44 -7.08
CA VAL A 143 11.58 4.34 -7.58
C VAL A 143 12.12 5.04 -8.81
N VAL A 144 11.35 5.08 -9.91
CA VAL A 144 11.78 5.67 -11.18
C VAL A 144 12.06 7.16 -10.99
N ASP A 145 13.26 7.59 -11.33
CA ASP A 145 13.66 9.00 -11.31
C ASP A 145 13.23 9.73 -12.59
N ILE A 146 12.87 10.99 -12.44
CA ILE A 146 12.57 11.89 -13.55
C ILE A 146 13.90 12.53 -14.00
N ALA A 147 14.35 12.18 -15.20
CA ALA A 147 15.61 12.68 -15.74
C ALA A 147 15.60 14.21 -15.88
N GLU A 148 16.74 14.85 -15.59
CA GLU A 148 16.88 16.30 -15.70
C GLU A 148 16.51 16.79 -17.11
N GLY A 149 15.75 17.88 -17.19
CA GLY A 149 15.29 18.47 -18.45
C GLY A 149 14.10 17.75 -19.08
N THR A 150 13.56 16.70 -18.47
CA THR A 150 12.32 16.04 -18.91
C THR A 150 11.12 16.53 -18.09
N ALA A 151 9.92 16.38 -18.65
CA ALA A 151 8.66 16.75 -17.99
C ALA A 151 7.60 15.70 -18.32
N PRO A 152 7.68 14.50 -17.74
CA PRO A 152 6.67 13.47 -17.97
C PRO A 152 5.32 13.90 -17.35
N LYS A 153 4.25 13.24 -17.79
CA LYS A 153 2.95 13.38 -17.13
C LYS A 153 3.06 12.84 -15.70
N VAL A 154 2.59 13.63 -14.73
CA VAL A 154 2.52 13.26 -13.30
C VAL A 154 1.14 13.58 -12.74
N PRO A 155 0.70 12.91 -11.65
CA PRO A 155 -0.55 13.23 -10.97
C PRO A 155 -0.59 14.65 -10.39
N ALA A 156 -1.81 15.14 -10.09
CA ALA A 156 -1.99 16.48 -9.51
C ALA A 156 -1.39 16.61 -8.09
N THR A 157 -1.27 15.51 -7.38
CA THR A 157 -0.72 15.39 -6.02
C THR A 157 0.77 15.00 -6.01
N TRP A 158 1.45 15.13 -7.17
CA TRP A 158 2.90 14.96 -7.24
C TRP A 158 3.64 15.97 -6.34
N PRO A 159 4.53 15.50 -5.42
CA PRO A 159 5.17 16.35 -4.42
C PRO A 159 6.33 17.22 -4.97
N LYS A 160 6.53 17.23 -6.29
CA LYS A 160 7.60 17.99 -6.99
C LYS A 160 9.03 17.53 -6.67
N VAL A 161 9.16 16.26 -6.30
CA VAL A 161 10.47 15.58 -6.22
C VAL A 161 10.80 14.93 -7.57
N PRO A 162 12.07 14.71 -7.93
CA PRO A 162 12.44 14.17 -9.24
C PRO A 162 12.23 12.64 -9.32
N LEU A 163 11.07 12.16 -8.88
CA LEU A 163 10.66 10.77 -8.82
C LEU A 163 9.23 10.61 -9.33
N LEU A 164 8.92 9.45 -9.89
CA LEU A 164 7.55 9.04 -10.18
C LEU A 164 6.90 8.52 -8.88
N ILE A 165 6.60 9.44 -8.00
CA ILE A 165 5.89 9.26 -6.74
C ILE A 165 4.73 10.25 -6.69
N ASP A 166 3.60 9.84 -6.16
CA ASP A 166 2.43 10.67 -5.91
C ASP A 166 2.12 10.66 -4.41
N SER A 167 1.58 11.73 -3.87
CA SER A 167 1.26 11.89 -2.45
C SER A 167 -0.23 12.25 -2.26
N PRO A 168 -1.15 11.33 -2.59
CA PRO A 168 -2.57 11.55 -2.44
C PRO A 168 -2.98 11.51 -0.97
N ASP A 169 -4.01 12.28 -0.60
CA ASP A 169 -4.59 12.27 0.75
C ASP A 169 -5.66 11.17 0.87
N TYR A 170 -5.24 9.90 0.71
CA TYR A 170 -6.14 8.76 0.92
C TYR A 170 -6.29 8.42 2.39
N ALA A 171 -7.51 7.99 2.77
CA ALA A 171 -7.77 7.53 4.13
C ALA A 171 -6.89 6.33 4.47
N THR A 172 -5.94 6.54 5.37
CA THR A 172 -4.96 5.53 5.81
C THR A 172 -5.15 5.27 7.30
N ASP A 173 -5.26 4.00 7.66
CA ASP A 173 -5.44 3.55 9.05
C ASP A 173 -4.42 2.47 9.37
N LEU A 174 -3.69 2.66 10.47
CA LEU A 174 -2.82 1.64 11.07
C LEU A 174 -3.35 1.36 12.46
N SER A 175 -4.05 0.25 12.62
CA SER A 175 -4.64 -0.13 13.90
C SER A 175 -4.46 -1.61 14.20
N GLY A 176 -4.00 -1.90 15.43
CA GLY A 176 -3.68 -3.27 15.85
C GLY A 176 -2.59 -3.88 14.97
N ASP A 177 -2.91 -4.95 14.26
CA ASP A 177 -2.02 -5.67 13.35
C ASP A 177 -2.24 -5.31 11.87
N THR A 178 -3.05 -4.31 11.57
CA THR A 178 -3.55 -4.06 10.21
C THR A 178 -3.16 -2.66 9.71
N VAL A 179 -2.65 -2.61 8.47
CA VAL A 179 -2.51 -1.40 7.65
C VAL A 179 -3.60 -1.41 6.60
N LYS A 180 -4.33 -0.30 6.45
CA LYS A 180 -5.42 -0.18 5.49
C LYS A 180 -5.40 1.17 4.79
N VAL A 181 -5.56 1.15 3.47
CA VAL A 181 -5.79 2.35 2.64
C VAL A 181 -7.13 2.21 1.96
N THR A 182 -7.95 3.26 2.03
CA THR A 182 -9.23 3.33 1.35
C THR A 182 -9.24 4.51 0.39
N LEU A 183 -9.60 4.25 -0.87
CA LEU A 183 -9.59 5.25 -1.92
C LEU A 183 -10.77 5.06 -2.89
N PRO A 184 -11.28 6.14 -3.54
CA PRO A 184 -12.30 6.05 -4.58
C PRO A 184 -11.78 5.31 -5.82
N ILE A 185 -12.52 4.29 -6.29
CA ILE A 185 -12.13 3.54 -7.51
C ILE A 185 -12.07 4.43 -8.76
N ALA A 186 -12.80 5.52 -8.78
CA ALA A 186 -12.80 6.48 -9.88
C ALA A 186 -11.45 7.18 -10.10
N LEU A 187 -10.55 7.12 -9.10
CA LEU A 187 -9.20 7.71 -9.18
C LEU A 187 -8.17 6.75 -9.77
N VAL A 188 -8.52 5.47 -9.97
CA VAL A 188 -7.60 4.44 -10.46
C VAL A 188 -8.21 3.72 -11.65
N GLY A 189 -7.61 3.85 -12.83
CA GLY A 189 -7.98 3.07 -14.01
C GLY A 189 -7.69 1.58 -13.80
N GLY A 190 -8.39 0.71 -14.54
CA GLY A 190 -8.06 -0.72 -14.64
C GLY A 190 -8.02 -1.53 -13.34
N LEU A 191 -8.48 -0.98 -12.19
CA LEU A 191 -8.31 -1.61 -10.88
C LEU A 191 -9.08 -2.94 -10.77
N VAL A 192 -10.27 -3.03 -11.37
CA VAL A 192 -11.08 -4.27 -11.35
C VAL A 192 -10.32 -5.39 -12.07
N ASN A 193 -10.14 -6.53 -11.40
CA ASN A 193 -9.34 -7.68 -11.86
C ASN A 193 -7.83 -7.42 -11.98
N ALA A 194 -7.31 -6.27 -11.54
CA ALA A 194 -5.87 -6.05 -11.49
C ALA A 194 -5.22 -7.12 -10.60
N ALA A 195 -4.03 -7.56 -11.01
CA ALA A 195 -3.19 -8.44 -10.19
C ALA A 195 -2.56 -7.61 -9.05
N TYR A 196 -2.29 -8.24 -7.91
CA TYR A 196 -1.54 -7.61 -6.82
C TYR A 196 -0.76 -8.64 -6.00
N ASP A 197 0.18 -8.11 -5.20
CA ASP A 197 0.87 -8.82 -4.13
C ASP A 197 0.95 -7.91 -2.89
N GLY A 198 1.55 -8.38 -1.82
CA GLY A 198 1.90 -7.62 -0.63
C GLY A 198 3.38 -7.71 -0.32
N VAL A 199 4.00 -6.58 -0.04
CA VAL A 199 5.44 -6.50 0.28
C VAL A 199 5.65 -5.55 1.46
N THR A 200 6.60 -5.87 2.34
CA THR A 200 7.17 -4.90 3.28
C THR A 200 8.63 -4.70 2.94
N ALA A 201 9.06 -3.44 2.89
CA ALA A 201 10.40 -3.08 2.44
C ALA A 201 10.99 -1.89 3.20
N GLY A 202 12.31 -1.83 3.20
CA GLY A 202 13.10 -0.67 3.54
C GLY A 202 13.69 -0.06 2.28
N LEU A 203 13.58 1.25 2.15
CA LEU A 203 14.19 2.02 1.07
C LEU A 203 15.19 3.01 1.65
N ARG A 204 16.09 3.50 0.81
CA ARG A 204 17.12 4.45 1.18
C ARG A 204 17.28 5.55 0.14
N ILE A 205 17.38 6.79 0.62
CA ILE A 205 17.74 7.95 -0.21
C ILE A 205 19.25 7.93 -0.47
N ASN A 206 19.66 7.95 -1.74
CA ASN A 206 21.05 8.16 -2.12
C ASN A 206 21.44 9.65 -1.99
N ALA A 207 22.73 9.91 -1.85
CA ALA A 207 23.26 11.29 -1.87
C ALA A 207 23.23 11.91 -3.27
N ASP A 208 23.25 11.08 -4.32
CA ASP A 208 23.18 11.51 -5.72
C ASP A 208 21.72 11.48 -6.21
N LEU A 209 21.25 12.60 -6.76
CA LEU A 209 19.86 12.76 -7.20
C LEU A 209 19.46 11.88 -8.40
N HIS A 210 20.43 11.36 -9.16
CA HIS A 210 20.14 10.61 -10.39
C HIS A 210 20.83 9.25 -10.48
N ALA A 211 21.42 8.73 -9.39
CA ALA A 211 22.13 7.47 -9.42
C ALA A 211 21.81 6.54 -8.25
N PRO A 212 20.76 5.79 -8.38
CA PRO A 212 19.32 6.08 -8.29
C PRO A 212 18.98 6.79 -6.98
N LEU A 213 18.10 7.80 -7.01
CA LEU A 213 17.77 8.62 -5.83
C LEU A 213 17.14 7.80 -4.69
N LEU A 214 16.17 6.95 -4.97
CA LEU A 214 15.46 6.14 -3.97
C LEU A 214 15.51 4.68 -4.33
N CYS A 215 16.39 3.95 -3.65
CA CYS A 215 16.58 2.51 -3.78
C CYS A 215 15.70 1.71 -2.83
N VAL A 216 15.19 0.58 -3.27
CA VAL A 216 14.83 -0.52 -2.37
C VAL A 216 16.13 -1.11 -1.82
N ASP A 217 16.33 -1.00 -0.51
CA ASP A 217 17.56 -1.43 0.18
C ASP A 217 17.38 -2.82 0.79
N ASP A 218 16.19 -3.09 1.33
CA ASP A 218 15.84 -4.37 1.93
C ASP A 218 14.39 -4.75 1.62
N VAL A 219 14.11 -6.04 1.47
CA VAL A 219 12.76 -6.61 1.37
C VAL A 219 12.55 -7.53 2.56
N PHE A 220 11.73 -7.11 3.52
CA PHE A 220 11.49 -7.86 4.73
C PHE A 220 10.60 -9.08 4.47
N LYS A 221 9.50 -8.90 3.72
CA LYS A 221 8.53 -9.96 3.42
C LYS A 221 7.83 -9.71 2.09
N ILE A 222 7.59 -10.81 1.36
CA ILE A 222 6.73 -10.87 0.18
C ILE A 222 5.62 -11.86 0.51
N ALA A 223 4.36 -11.45 0.37
CA ALA A 223 3.22 -12.29 0.74
C ALA A 223 3.13 -13.55 -0.13
N SER A 224 3.34 -13.44 -1.44
CA SER A 224 3.39 -14.61 -2.34
C SER A 224 4.68 -15.42 -2.22
N GLY A 225 5.76 -14.80 -1.72
CA GLY A 225 7.09 -15.37 -1.66
C GLY A 225 7.96 -15.14 -2.91
N ASP A 226 7.40 -14.69 -4.04
CA ASP A 226 8.11 -14.64 -5.33
C ASP A 226 7.76 -13.47 -6.26
N HIS A 227 7.00 -12.48 -5.79
CA HIS A 227 6.49 -11.33 -6.57
C HIS A 227 5.62 -11.71 -7.79
N SER A 228 4.97 -12.89 -7.79
CA SER A 228 4.17 -13.37 -8.91
C SER A 228 2.83 -12.66 -9.10
N LEU A 229 2.45 -11.75 -8.18
CA LEU A 229 1.18 -11.02 -8.15
C LEU A 229 -0.04 -11.99 -8.23
N PRO A 230 -0.16 -12.99 -7.35
CA PRO A 230 -1.21 -14.01 -7.47
C PRO A 230 -2.60 -13.47 -7.07
N GLY A 231 -2.67 -12.38 -6.31
CA GLY A 231 -3.92 -11.76 -5.91
C GLY A 231 -4.67 -11.15 -7.10
N LYS A 232 -5.99 -11.11 -7.01
CA LYS A 232 -6.86 -10.42 -7.98
C LYS A 232 -7.79 -9.49 -7.23
N VAL A 233 -7.85 -8.24 -7.67
CA VAL A 233 -8.80 -7.27 -7.12
C VAL A 233 -10.20 -7.70 -7.52
N SER A 234 -11.06 -7.88 -6.53
CA SER A 234 -12.41 -8.38 -6.72
C SER A 234 -13.44 -7.36 -6.23
N THR A 235 -14.62 -7.43 -6.82
CA THR A 235 -15.79 -6.67 -6.34
C THR A 235 -16.56 -7.54 -5.36
N ALA A 236 -16.85 -7.02 -4.15
CA ALA A 236 -17.79 -7.66 -3.25
C ALA A 236 -19.16 -7.78 -3.96
N GLN A 237 -19.70 -9.00 -4.05
CA GLN A 237 -21.03 -9.27 -4.59
C GLN A 237 -22.11 -8.88 -3.59
#